data_e3c76f2cd8f5da7d88f013429584fa5a
#
_entry.id   e3c76f2cd8f5da7d88f013429584fa5a
#
_cell.length_a   1.000
_cell.length_b   1.000
_cell.length_c   1.000
_cell.angle_alpha   90.00
_cell.angle_beta   90.00
_cell.angle_gamma   90.00
#
_symmetry.space_group_name_H-M   'P 1'
#
loop_
_entity.id
_entity.type
_entity.pdbx_description
1 polymer ?
#
loop_
_entity_poly.entity_id
_entity_poly.type
_entity_poly.pdbx_seq_one_letter_code
_entity_poly.pdbx_strand_id
1 'polypeptide(L)'
;TDKGIYKLLNSHTIQRVYTVLEDLHEERIAHFTDAAKIGLVIHIAIAIERVASGQPQEEPSVPPSVPDDEDSALARRILKGMEDEFHLSMPSIEVSYLLLHIKGAKIRYSGSPWQGPDGLDESALFGIIDQMIEAFDPQYTYDLRCDDEFIRGLFVHLQPTIVRLKHHLNIINPLLDDIKQEYASTFQKAHRAADVLARTLGT
;
A
#
# COMPACT_ATOMS: atom_id res chain seq x y z
N THR A 1 3.30 12.02 14.04
CA THR A 1 2.40 13.15 13.79
C THR A 1 1.85 13.02 12.38
N ASP A 2 0.90 12.12 12.21
CA ASP A 2 0.30 11.70 10.93
C ASP A 2 -0.69 12.70 10.31
N LYS A 3 -0.52 13.97 10.51
CA LYS A 3 -1.45 14.98 9.97
C LYS A 3 -1.19 15.38 8.51
N GLY A 4 -0.12 14.89 7.90
CA GLY A 4 0.33 15.35 6.58
C GLY A 4 -0.48 14.74 5.41
N ILE A 5 -0.46 13.43 5.28
CA ILE A 5 -1.10 12.72 4.13
C ILE A 5 -2.63 12.89 4.15
N TYR A 6 -3.24 12.91 5.33
CA TYR A 6 -4.69 13.16 5.48
C TYR A 6 -5.15 14.56 5.04
N LYS A 7 -4.24 15.53 4.91
CA LYS A 7 -4.57 16.85 4.35
C LYS A 7 -4.65 16.86 2.82
N LEU A 8 -3.98 15.94 2.17
CA LEU A 8 -3.94 15.85 0.70
C LEU A 8 -5.07 14.98 0.16
N LEU A 9 -5.52 13.99 0.93
CA LEU A 9 -6.72 13.21 0.61
C LEU A 9 -7.95 13.93 1.12
N ASN A 10 -9.02 13.92 0.33
CA ASN A 10 -10.30 14.45 0.76
C ASN A 10 -10.79 13.65 1.99
N SER A 11 -10.87 14.30 3.14
CA SER A 11 -11.30 13.67 4.39
C SER A 11 -12.69 13.02 4.28
N HIS A 12 -13.54 13.57 3.42
CA HIS A 12 -14.86 13.01 3.13
C HIS A 12 -14.76 11.69 2.37
N THR A 13 -13.85 11.57 1.40
CA THR A 13 -13.59 10.31 0.69
C THR A 13 -13.09 9.25 1.66
N ILE A 14 -12.13 9.57 2.53
CA ILE A 14 -11.62 8.65 3.55
C ILE A 14 -12.73 8.15 4.46
N GLN A 15 -13.58 9.05 4.96
CA GLN A 15 -14.66 8.70 5.86
C GLN A 15 -15.70 7.79 5.19
N ARG A 16 -16.06 8.06 3.94
CA ARG A 16 -16.99 7.23 3.18
C ARG A 16 -16.41 5.83 2.93
N VAL A 17 -15.13 5.74 2.52
CA VAL A 17 -14.43 4.46 2.36
C VAL A 17 -14.47 3.66 3.66
N TYR A 18 -14.16 4.31 4.78
CA TYR A 18 -14.20 3.66 6.09
C TYR A 18 -15.61 3.14 6.41
N THR A 19 -16.64 3.95 6.18
CA THR A 19 -18.05 3.55 6.39
C THR A 19 -18.42 2.33 5.54
N VAL A 20 -18.07 2.31 4.26
CA VAL A 20 -18.34 1.14 3.39
C VAL A 20 -17.66 -0.12 3.92
N LEU A 21 -16.39 -0.02 4.37
CA LEU A 21 -15.69 -1.18 4.93
C LEU A 21 -16.33 -1.70 6.22
N GLU A 22 -16.86 -0.83 7.07
CA GLU A 22 -17.59 -1.20 8.28
C GLU A 22 -18.94 -1.84 7.93
N ASP A 23 -19.67 -1.28 6.96
CA ASP A 23 -21.00 -1.75 6.53
C ASP A 23 -20.95 -3.12 5.82
N LEU A 24 -19.80 -3.49 5.25
CA LEU A 24 -19.61 -4.83 4.68
C LEU A 24 -19.61 -5.93 5.75
N HIS A 25 -19.45 -5.60 7.04
CA HIS A 25 -19.47 -6.52 8.18
C HIS A 25 -18.56 -7.75 8.00
N GLU A 26 -17.41 -7.57 7.34
CA GLU A 26 -16.48 -8.65 7.05
C GLU A 26 -15.60 -8.95 8.26
N GLU A 27 -15.82 -10.10 8.92
CA GLU A 27 -15.04 -10.54 10.07
C GLU A 27 -13.53 -10.48 9.82
N ARG A 28 -13.12 -10.74 8.59
CA ARG A 28 -11.71 -10.73 8.20
C ARG A 28 -11.09 -9.34 8.27
N ILE A 29 -11.84 -8.30 7.88
CA ILE A 29 -11.40 -6.90 8.01
C ILE A 29 -11.37 -6.50 9.50
N ALA A 30 -12.31 -7.00 10.29
CA ALA A 30 -12.34 -6.75 11.74
C ALA A 30 -11.05 -7.24 12.42
N HIS A 31 -10.45 -8.32 11.94
CA HIS A 31 -9.20 -8.89 12.47
C HIS A 31 -7.92 -8.22 11.94
N PHE A 32 -8.00 -7.26 11.02
CA PHE A 32 -6.82 -6.52 10.60
C PHE A 32 -6.31 -5.62 11.72
N THR A 33 -4.99 -5.41 11.79
CA THR A 33 -4.43 -4.37 12.66
C THR A 33 -4.91 -3.00 12.21
N ASP A 34 -4.92 -2.02 13.11
CA ASP A 34 -5.29 -0.63 12.77
C ASP A 34 -4.44 -0.09 11.63
N ALA A 35 -3.13 -0.37 11.64
CA ALA A 35 -2.23 0.02 10.56
C ALA A 35 -2.60 -0.63 9.21
N ALA A 36 -3.05 -1.89 9.19
CA ALA A 36 -3.50 -2.55 7.96
C ALA A 36 -4.83 -1.99 7.46
N LYS A 37 -5.78 -1.70 8.38
CA LYS A 37 -7.04 -1.03 8.04
C LYS A 37 -6.80 0.36 7.47
N ILE A 38 -5.98 1.17 8.13
CA ILE A 38 -5.60 2.50 7.66
C ILE A 38 -4.95 2.42 6.29
N GLY A 39 -4.00 1.51 6.08
CA GLY A 39 -3.36 1.31 4.78
C GLY A 39 -4.36 0.94 3.68
N LEU A 40 -5.31 0.06 3.98
CA LEU A 40 -6.37 -0.32 3.05
C LEU A 40 -7.27 0.87 2.71
N VAL A 41 -7.74 1.62 3.71
CA VAL A 41 -8.58 2.81 3.53
C VAL A 41 -7.89 3.86 2.67
N ILE A 42 -6.64 4.18 2.96
CA ILE A 42 -5.86 5.17 2.20
C ILE A 42 -5.71 4.71 0.74
N HIS A 43 -5.39 3.45 0.53
CA HIS A 43 -5.20 2.91 -0.83
C HIS A 43 -6.47 2.99 -1.66
N ILE A 44 -7.60 2.61 -1.08
CA ILE A 44 -8.91 2.71 -1.73
C ILE A 44 -9.27 4.17 -2.00
N ALA A 45 -9.06 5.08 -1.03
CA ALA A 45 -9.33 6.49 -1.22
C ALA A 45 -8.51 7.09 -2.37
N ILE A 46 -7.23 6.74 -2.47
CA ILE A 46 -6.38 7.16 -3.60
C ILE A 46 -6.91 6.61 -4.93
N ALA A 47 -7.33 5.35 -4.98
CA ALA A 47 -7.87 4.75 -6.19
C ALA A 47 -9.18 5.45 -6.64
N ILE A 48 -10.06 5.77 -5.70
CA ILE A 48 -11.31 6.50 -5.95
C ILE A 48 -11.02 7.91 -6.49
N GLU A 49 -10.15 8.69 -5.83
CA GLU A 49 -9.78 10.04 -6.26
C GLU A 49 -9.16 10.02 -7.67
N ARG A 50 -8.33 9.04 -7.95
CA ARG A 50 -7.71 8.85 -9.26
C ARG A 50 -8.74 8.57 -10.36
N VAL A 51 -9.69 7.65 -10.11
CA VAL A 51 -10.75 7.34 -11.06
C VAL A 51 -11.69 8.54 -11.23
N ALA A 52 -12.06 9.21 -10.14
CA ALA A 52 -12.92 10.40 -10.17
C ALA A 52 -12.28 11.57 -10.94
N SER A 53 -10.96 11.70 -10.91
CA SER A 53 -10.21 12.72 -11.69
C SER A 53 -9.98 12.34 -13.16
N GLY A 54 -10.49 11.19 -13.60
CA GLY A 54 -10.32 10.73 -14.98
C GLY A 54 -8.92 10.19 -15.29
N GLN A 55 -8.17 9.79 -14.27
CA GLN A 55 -6.83 9.20 -14.39
C GLN A 55 -6.82 7.76 -13.85
N PRO A 56 -7.64 6.84 -14.39
CA PRO A 56 -7.65 5.46 -13.93
C PRO A 56 -6.28 4.82 -14.17
N GLN A 57 -5.96 3.81 -13.35
CA GLN A 57 -4.77 2.99 -13.57
C GLN A 57 -4.85 2.34 -14.95
N GLU A 58 -3.77 2.41 -15.73
CA GLU A 58 -3.71 1.69 -16.99
C GLU A 58 -3.75 0.18 -16.72
N GLU A 59 -4.61 -0.52 -17.46
CA GLU A 59 -4.64 -1.97 -17.39
C GLU A 59 -3.37 -2.51 -18.09
N PRO A 60 -2.62 -3.39 -17.43
CA PRO A 60 -1.48 -4.02 -18.05
C PRO A 60 -1.93 -4.86 -19.25
N SER A 61 -1.10 -4.94 -20.29
CA SER A 61 -1.38 -5.72 -21.51
C SER A 61 -1.72 -7.19 -21.22
N VAL A 62 -1.24 -7.72 -20.08
CA VAL A 62 -1.62 -9.02 -19.54
C VAL A 62 -2.15 -8.77 -18.13
N PRO A 63 -3.46 -8.87 -17.89
CA PRO A 63 -4.00 -8.70 -16.56
C PRO A 63 -3.41 -9.73 -15.61
N PRO A 64 -3.05 -9.33 -14.37
CA PRO A 64 -2.56 -10.28 -13.38
C PRO A 64 -3.62 -11.35 -13.13
N SER A 65 -3.19 -12.61 -13.06
CA SER A 65 -4.09 -13.70 -12.70
C SER A 65 -4.56 -13.50 -11.25
N VAL A 66 -5.83 -13.22 -11.09
CA VAL A 66 -6.48 -13.16 -9.78
C VAL A 66 -6.96 -14.56 -9.44
N PRO A 67 -6.41 -15.21 -8.39
CA PRO A 67 -6.84 -16.55 -8.00
C PRO A 67 -8.33 -16.56 -7.63
N ASP A 68 -8.97 -17.71 -7.75
CA ASP A 68 -10.35 -17.89 -7.29
C ASP A 68 -10.35 -18.41 -5.85
N ASP A 69 -10.05 -17.51 -4.92
CA ASP A 69 -9.98 -17.77 -3.48
C ASP A 69 -10.83 -16.77 -2.69
N GLU A 70 -10.98 -17.03 -1.39
CA GLU A 70 -11.77 -16.17 -0.49
C GLU A 70 -11.22 -14.75 -0.39
N ASP A 71 -9.90 -14.55 -0.53
CA ASP A 71 -9.28 -13.23 -0.49
C ASP A 71 -9.66 -12.41 -1.72
N SER A 72 -9.66 -13.06 -2.86
CA SER A 72 -10.10 -12.46 -4.13
C SER A 72 -11.59 -12.14 -4.13
N ALA A 73 -12.41 -13.02 -3.53
CA ALA A 73 -13.84 -12.78 -3.35
C ALA A 73 -14.07 -11.56 -2.43
N LEU A 74 -13.30 -11.44 -1.34
CA LEU A 74 -13.35 -10.27 -0.45
C LEU A 74 -12.93 -8.99 -1.18
N ALA A 75 -11.84 -9.02 -1.95
CA ALA A 75 -11.39 -7.88 -2.73
C ALA A 75 -12.47 -7.39 -3.71
N ARG A 76 -13.15 -8.32 -4.40
CA ARG A 76 -14.25 -7.98 -5.32
C ARG A 76 -15.45 -7.39 -4.59
N ARG A 77 -15.82 -7.90 -3.40
CA ARG A 77 -16.91 -7.33 -2.59
C ARG A 77 -16.60 -5.92 -2.12
N ILE A 78 -15.38 -5.68 -1.67
CA ILE A 78 -14.92 -4.35 -1.28
C ILE A 78 -15.04 -3.40 -2.48
N LEU A 79 -14.49 -3.79 -3.64
CA LEU A 79 -14.51 -2.95 -4.84
C LEU A 79 -15.94 -2.64 -5.26
N LYS A 80 -16.82 -3.65 -5.25
CA LYS A 80 -18.24 -3.46 -5.57
C LYS A 80 -18.93 -2.49 -4.63
N GLY A 81 -18.69 -2.60 -3.32
CA GLY A 81 -19.20 -1.62 -2.34
C GLY A 81 -18.74 -0.19 -2.62
N MET A 82 -17.48 -0.01 -3.05
CA MET A 82 -16.96 1.30 -3.43
C MET A 82 -17.60 1.83 -4.71
N GLU A 83 -17.77 0.98 -5.73
CA GLU A 83 -18.46 1.37 -6.97
C GLU A 83 -19.89 1.85 -6.71
N ASP A 84 -20.63 1.13 -5.86
CA ASP A 84 -22.01 1.46 -5.50
C ASP A 84 -22.09 2.76 -4.68
N GLU A 85 -21.19 2.96 -3.73
CA GLU A 85 -21.16 4.16 -2.88
C GLU A 85 -20.73 5.42 -3.64
N PHE A 86 -19.71 5.32 -4.48
CA PHE A 86 -19.13 6.47 -5.17
C PHE A 86 -19.69 6.68 -6.59
N HIS A 87 -20.54 5.78 -7.07
CA HIS A 87 -21.11 5.80 -8.42
C HIS A 87 -20.03 5.86 -9.51
N LEU A 88 -18.95 5.12 -9.31
CA LEU A 88 -17.82 5.01 -10.21
C LEU A 88 -17.68 3.58 -10.72
N SER A 89 -17.08 3.41 -11.89
CA SER A 89 -16.62 2.10 -12.36
C SER A 89 -15.12 1.99 -12.11
N MET A 90 -14.73 1.02 -11.30
CA MET A 90 -13.32 0.83 -10.95
C MET A 90 -12.65 -0.13 -11.94
N PRO A 91 -11.41 0.16 -12.38
CA PRO A 91 -10.65 -0.76 -13.22
C PRO A 91 -10.47 -2.13 -12.56
N SER A 92 -10.52 -3.21 -13.36
CA SER A 92 -10.39 -4.59 -12.86
C SER A 92 -9.06 -4.84 -12.14
N ILE A 93 -8.03 -4.12 -12.50
CA ILE A 93 -6.70 -4.17 -11.86
C ILE A 93 -6.74 -3.82 -10.36
N GLU A 94 -7.71 -3.02 -9.92
CA GLU A 94 -7.84 -2.63 -8.51
C GLU A 94 -8.15 -3.84 -7.61
N VAL A 95 -8.81 -4.88 -8.15
CA VAL A 95 -8.98 -6.15 -7.42
C VAL A 95 -7.63 -6.75 -7.04
N SER A 96 -6.67 -6.73 -7.96
CA SER A 96 -5.33 -7.26 -7.72
C SER A 96 -4.58 -6.47 -6.65
N TYR A 97 -4.74 -5.15 -6.64
CA TYR A 97 -4.13 -4.30 -5.62
C TYR A 97 -4.76 -4.50 -4.24
N LEU A 98 -6.09 -4.58 -4.16
CA LEU A 98 -6.78 -4.90 -2.92
C LEU A 98 -6.38 -6.28 -2.38
N LEU A 99 -6.27 -7.26 -3.27
CA LEU A 99 -5.83 -8.61 -2.91
C LEU A 99 -4.43 -8.61 -2.28
N LEU A 100 -3.50 -7.81 -2.80
CA LEU A 100 -2.17 -7.67 -2.21
C LEU A 100 -2.22 -7.09 -0.79
N HIS A 101 -3.10 -6.11 -0.53
CA HIS A 101 -3.30 -5.56 0.81
C HIS A 101 -3.93 -6.59 1.76
N ILE A 102 -4.94 -7.33 1.30
CA ILE A 102 -5.61 -8.37 2.09
C ILE A 102 -4.63 -9.50 2.44
N LYS A 103 -3.86 -9.99 1.47
CA LYS A 103 -2.84 -11.02 1.70
C LYS A 103 -1.71 -10.52 2.59
N GLY A 104 -1.26 -9.29 2.40
CA GLY A 104 -0.26 -8.66 3.27
C GLY A 104 -0.72 -8.52 4.72
N ALA A 105 -2.01 -8.23 4.96
CA ALA A 105 -2.59 -8.21 6.29
C ALA A 105 -2.66 -9.61 6.93
N LYS A 106 -2.93 -10.66 6.13
CA LYS A 106 -2.96 -12.06 6.63
C LYS A 106 -1.60 -12.55 7.10
N ILE A 107 -0.53 -12.18 6.43
CA ILE A 107 0.84 -12.61 6.78
C ILE A 107 1.18 -12.20 8.22
N ARG A 108 0.65 -11.09 8.71
CA ARG A 108 0.83 -10.66 10.10
C ARG A 108 0.19 -11.58 11.14
N TYR A 109 -0.90 -12.28 10.78
CA TYR A 109 -1.66 -13.12 11.70
C TYR A 109 -1.29 -14.61 11.65
N SER A 110 -0.70 -15.08 10.56
CA SER A 110 -0.45 -16.49 10.34
C SER A 110 0.76 -17.05 11.09
N GLY A 111 1.58 -16.21 11.72
CA GLY A 111 2.81 -16.64 12.38
C GLY A 111 3.83 -17.31 11.45
N SER A 112 3.53 -17.41 10.17
CA SER A 112 4.47 -17.94 9.17
C SER A 112 5.41 -16.85 8.71
N PRO A 113 6.72 -17.12 8.59
CA PRO A 113 7.68 -16.18 8.02
C PRO A 113 7.26 -15.72 6.62
N TRP A 114 7.36 -14.43 6.35
CA TRP A 114 7.09 -13.92 5.02
C TRP A 114 8.13 -14.44 4.01
N GLN A 115 7.64 -14.88 2.86
CA GLN A 115 8.46 -15.22 1.70
C GLN A 115 8.01 -14.40 0.50
N GLY A 116 8.90 -13.55 0.04
CA GLY A 116 8.69 -12.71 -1.13
C GLY A 116 9.12 -13.39 -2.43
N PRO A 117 9.03 -12.66 -3.55
CA PRO A 117 9.52 -13.10 -4.83
C PRO A 117 11.02 -13.42 -4.79
N ASP A 118 11.47 -14.33 -5.66
CA ASP A 118 12.89 -14.72 -5.84
C ASP A 118 13.57 -15.20 -4.56
N GLY A 119 12.81 -15.75 -3.60
CA GLY A 119 13.35 -16.28 -2.35
C GLY A 119 13.70 -15.20 -1.32
N LEU A 120 13.24 -13.98 -1.50
CA LEU A 120 13.41 -12.92 -0.51
C LEU A 120 12.66 -13.29 0.77
N ASP A 121 13.36 -13.41 1.88
CA ASP A 121 12.79 -13.72 3.18
C ASP A 121 12.71 -12.47 4.09
N GLU A 122 12.14 -12.66 5.28
CA GLU A 122 12.01 -11.58 6.27
C GLU A 122 13.35 -10.98 6.66
N SER A 123 14.38 -11.80 6.84
CA SER A 123 15.72 -11.33 7.24
C SER A 123 16.34 -10.45 6.18
N ALA A 124 16.22 -10.86 4.92
CA ALA A 124 16.70 -10.06 3.78
C ALA A 124 15.91 -8.75 3.67
N LEU A 125 14.59 -8.77 3.89
CA LEU A 125 13.77 -7.56 3.85
C LEU A 125 14.13 -6.60 4.99
N PHE A 126 14.38 -7.08 6.22
CA PHE A 126 14.88 -6.24 7.30
C PHE A 126 16.25 -5.62 6.99
N GLY A 127 17.13 -6.38 6.32
CA GLY A 127 18.41 -5.86 5.86
C GLY A 127 18.25 -4.73 4.81
N ILE A 128 17.27 -4.84 3.92
CA ILE A 128 16.94 -3.77 2.96
C ILE A 128 16.40 -2.55 3.69
N ILE A 129 15.47 -2.74 4.65
CA ILE A 129 14.91 -1.66 5.46
C ILE A 129 16.01 -0.89 6.19
N ASP A 130 16.97 -1.59 6.78
CA ASP A 130 18.09 -0.98 7.47
C ASP A 130 18.92 -0.06 6.55
N GLN A 131 19.23 -0.55 5.35
CA GLN A 131 19.93 0.26 4.33
C GLN A 131 19.08 1.43 3.82
N MET A 132 17.75 1.25 3.69
CA MET A 132 16.83 2.33 3.31
C MET A 132 16.80 3.44 4.37
N ILE A 133 16.78 3.08 5.65
CA ILE A 133 16.81 4.04 6.77
C ILE A 133 18.13 4.85 6.74
N GLU A 134 19.26 4.20 6.52
CA GLU A 134 20.55 4.85 6.42
C GLU A 134 20.62 5.83 5.23
N ALA A 135 20.06 5.42 4.08
CA ALA A 135 20.00 6.26 2.89
C ALA A 135 19.00 7.41 3.00
N PHE A 136 17.94 7.25 3.81
CA PHE A 136 16.93 8.28 4.02
C PHE A 136 17.53 9.54 4.62
N ASP A 137 18.06 9.45 5.82
CA ASP A 137 18.73 10.55 6.49
C ASP A 137 19.65 10.03 7.61
N PRO A 138 20.98 10.16 7.46
CA PRO A 138 21.94 9.72 8.48
C PRO A 138 21.72 10.33 9.86
N GLN A 139 21.12 11.52 9.94
CA GLN A 139 20.88 12.22 11.21
C GLN A 139 19.80 11.49 12.05
N TYR A 140 18.82 10.85 11.40
CA TYR A 140 17.70 10.17 12.07
C TYR A 140 17.85 8.64 12.09
N THR A 141 18.96 8.11 11.60
CA THR A 141 19.16 6.66 11.47
C THR A 141 19.00 5.94 12.81
N TYR A 142 19.56 6.48 13.89
CA TYR A 142 19.44 5.89 15.21
C TYR A 142 18.00 5.88 15.72
N ASP A 143 17.31 7.01 15.63
CA ASP A 143 15.94 7.15 16.12
C ASP A 143 14.98 6.23 15.34
N LEU A 144 15.12 6.18 14.01
CA LEU A 144 14.30 5.34 13.15
C LEU A 144 14.56 3.83 13.37
N ARG A 145 15.81 3.46 13.67
CA ARG A 145 16.15 2.05 14.01
C ARG A 145 15.61 1.63 15.37
N CYS A 146 15.42 2.56 16.29
CA CYS A 146 14.86 2.30 17.62
C CYS A 146 13.32 2.36 17.64
N ASP A 147 12.67 2.78 16.56
CA ASP A 147 11.23 2.85 16.44
C ASP A 147 10.68 1.52 15.86
N ASP A 148 10.34 0.61 16.74
CA ASP A 148 9.79 -0.70 16.37
C ASP A 148 8.48 -0.59 15.57
N GLU A 149 7.66 0.42 15.84
CA GLU A 149 6.39 0.63 15.13
C GLU A 149 6.65 1.09 13.69
N PHE A 150 7.58 2.02 13.52
CA PHE A 150 8.03 2.47 12.21
C PHE A 150 8.62 1.32 11.39
N ILE A 151 9.54 0.53 11.97
CA ILE A 151 10.17 -0.62 11.30
C ILE A 151 9.12 -1.63 10.85
N ARG A 152 8.18 -1.99 11.73
CA ARG A 152 7.10 -2.93 11.38
C ARG A 152 6.18 -2.35 10.32
N GLY A 153 5.82 -1.08 10.43
CA GLY A 153 5.01 -0.38 9.44
C GLY A 153 5.66 -0.42 8.05
N LEU A 154 6.95 -0.10 7.99
CA LEU A 154 7.71 -0.12 6.75
C LEU A 154 7.84 -1.54 6.18
N PHE A 155 8.16 -2.53 7.02
CA PHE A 155 8.22 -3.95 6.65
C PHE A 155 6.95 -4.41 5.95
N VAL A 156 5.80 -4.10 6.52
CA VAL A 156 4.50 -4.49 5.97
C VAL A 156 4.16 -3.74 4.69
N HIS A 157 4.51 -2.45 4.63
CA HIS A 157 4.29 -1.64 3.44
C HIS A 157 5.14 -2.11 2.25
N LEU A 158 6.35 -2.56 2.51
CA LEU A 158 7.26 -3.00 1.46
C LEU A 158 6.90 -4.36 0.86
N GLN A 159 6.29 -5.26 1.62
CA GLN A 159 5.91 -6.59 1.11
C GLN A 159 5.08 -6.52 -0.19
N PRO A 160 3.91 -5.85 -0.22
CA PRO A 160 3.15 -5.71 -1.45
C PRO A 160 3.85 -4.82 -2.47
N THR A 161 4.67 -3.86 -2.02
CA THR A 161 5.43 -2.99 -2.93
C THR A 161 6.46 -3.78 -3.73
N ILE A 162 7.19 -4.70 -3.09
CA ILE A 162 8.16 -5.59 -3.75
C ILE A 162 7.48 -6.46 -4.78
N VAL A 163 6.33 -7.05 -4.44
CA VAL A 163 5.56 -7.87 -5.39
C VAL A 163 5.16 -7.03 -6.61
N ARG A 164 4.66 -5.81 -6.41
CA ARG A 164 4.30 -4.91 -7.51
C ARG A 164 5.48 -4.55 -8.40
N LEU A 165 6.61 -4.19 -7.79
CA LEU A 165 7.83 -3.85 -8.54
C LEU A 165 8.29 -5.02 -9.40
N LYS A 166 8.33 -6.23 -8.85
CA LYS A 166 8.73 -7.45 -9.57
C LYS A 166 7.79 -7.80 -10.72
N HIS A 167 6.52 -7.47 -10.62
CA HIS A 167 5.54 -7.71 -11.67
C HIS A 167 5.28 -6.48 -12.56
N HIS A 168 6.11 -5.42 -12.45
CA HIS A 168 5.98 -4.17 -13.20
C HIS A 168 4.59 -3.53 -13.09
N LEU A 169 3.95 -3.67 -11.93
CA LEU A 169 2.64 -3.08 -11.63
C LEU A 169 2.84 -1.65 -11.12
N ASN A 170 2.68 -0.67 -11.99
CA ASN A 170 2.81 0.73 -11.63
C ASN A 170 1.52 1.25 -10.98
N ILE A 171 1.67 1.98 -9.87
CA ILE A 171 0.58 2.73 -9.26
C ILE A 171 0.82 4.22 -9.53
N ILE A 172 -0.15 4.87 -10.15
CA ILE A 172 -0.16 6.32 -10.28
C ILE A 172 -0.74 6.89 -8.99
N ASN A 173 0.04 7.70 -8.29
CA ASN A 173 -0.45 8.45 -7.14
C ASN A 173 -0.86 9.85 -7.61
N PRO A 174 -2.16 10.20 -7.62
CA PRO A 174 -2.63 11.51 -8.08
C PRO A 174 -2.13 12.67 -7.20
N LEU A 175 -1.68 12.37 -5.98
CA LEU A 175 -1.15 13.34 -5.03
C LEU A 175 0.36 13.53 -5.12
N LEU A 176 1.03 12.87 -6.08
CA LEU A 176 2.48 12.85 -6.15
C LEU A 176 3.09 14.25 -6.28
N ASP A 177 2.49 15.10 -7.11
CA ASP A 177 3.01 16.44 -7.34
C ASP A 177 2.78 17.36 -6.13
N ASP A 178 1.64 17.22 -5.45
CA ASP A 178 1.36 17.94 -4.21
C ASP A 178 2.33 17.50 -3.09
N ILE A 179 2.59 16.20 -2.97
CA ILE A 179 3.57 15.65 -2.02
C ILE A 179 4.97 16.20 -2.31
N LYS A 180 5.39 16.22 -3.57
CA LYS A 180 6.68 16.80 -3.98
C LYS A 180 6.80 18.28 -3.64
N GLN A 181 5.71 19.01 -3.76
CA GLN A 181 5.68 20.45 -3.49
C GLN A 181 5.66 20.74 -1.99
N GLU A 182 4.76 20.11 -1.24
CA GLU A 182 4.58 20.38 0.19
C GLU A 182 5.69 19.76 1.06
N TYR A 183 6.19 18.59 0.65
CA TYR A 183 7.17 17.80 1.42
C TYR A 183 8.48 17.58 0.67
N ALA A 184 8.93 18.56 -0.12
CA ALA A 184 10.07 18.44 -1.03
C ALA A 184 11.30 17.83 -0.40
N SER A 185 11.69 18.27 0.81
CA SER A 185 12.87 17.75 1.52
C SER A 185 12.67 16.28 1.92
N THR A 186 11.54 15.95 2.50
CA THR A 186 11.18 14.57 2.91
C THR A 186 11.06 13.66 1.70
N PHE A 187 10.47 14.16 0.61
CA PHE A 187 10.35 13.43 -0.64
C PHE A 187 11.73 13.06 -1.21
N GLN A 188 12.69 13.98 -1.21
CA GLN A 188 14.05 13.70 -1.67
C GLN A 188 14.74 12.63 -0.81
N LYS A 189 14.53 12.68 0.52
CA LYS A 189 15.06 11.66 1.44
C LYS A 189 14.43 10.30 1.17
N ALA A 190 13.10 10.25 1.01
CA ALA A 190 12.37 9.03 0.67
C ALA A 190 12.80 8.46 -0.69
N HIS A 191 13.09 9.31 -1.67
CA HIS A 191 13.58 8.89 -2.97
C HIS A 191 14.92 8.15 -2.86
N ARG A 192 15.88 8.69 -2.05
CA ARG A 192 17.15 7.99 -1.81
C ARG A 192 16.97 6.62 -1.17
N ALA A 193 16.02 6.51 -0.23
CA ALA A 193 15.66 5.22 0.36
C ALA A 193 15.05 4.27 -0.68
N ALA A 194 14.17 4.77 -1.54
CA ALA A 194 13.56 3.99 -2.61
C ALA A 194 14.60 3.49 -3.65
N ASP A 195 15.63 4.28 -3.93
CA ASP A 195 16.74 3.89 -4.82
C ASP A 195 17.53 2.67 -4.28
N VAL A 196 17.60 2.52 -2.95
CA VAL A 196 18.19 1.33 -2.33
C VAL A 196 17.36 0.11 -2.66
N LEU A 197 16.04 0.20 -2.47
CA LEU A 197 15.11 -0.89 -2.78
C LEU A 197 15.19 -1.28 -4.26
N ALA A 198 15.09 -0.29 -5.17
CA ALA A 198 15.15 -0.52 -6.61
C ALA A 198 16.43 -1.23 -7.04
N ARG A 199 17.59 -0.77 -6.56
CA ARG A 199 18.88 -1.40 -6.85
C ARG A 199 18.97 -2.83 -6.35
N THR A 200 18.45 -3.10 -5.15
CA THR A 200 18.51 -4.42 -4.54
C THR A 200 17.60 -5.41 -5.28
N LEU A 201 16.47 -4.93 -5.79
CA LEU A 201 15.52 -5.76 -6.56
C LEU A 201 15.87 -5.88 -8.05
N GLY A 202 16.80 -5.06 -8.56
CA GLY A 202 17.18 -5.03 -9.96
C GLY A 202 16.08 -4.46 -10.88
N THR A 203 15.33 -3.47 -10.36
CA THR A 203 14.19 -2.80 -11.05
C THR A 203 14.46 -1.32 -11.29
#